data_a5211a5a5240f2b819718b8892723fc9
#
_entry.id   a5211a5a5240f2b819718b8892723fc9
#
_cell.length_a   1.000
_cell.length_b   1.000
_cell.length_c   1.000
_cell.angle_alpha   90.00
_cell.angle_beta   90.00
_cell.angle_gamma   90.00
#
_symmetry.space_group_name_H-M   'P 1'
#
loop_
_entity.id
_entity.type
_entity.pdbx_description
1 polymer ?
#
loop_
_entity_poly.entity_id
_entity_poly.type
_entity_poly.pdbx_seq_one_letter_code
_entity_poly.pdbx_strand_id
1 'polypeptide(L)'
;MGILNVTPDSFSDGGKYNNIDAALLHTKEMIEDGAHIIDIGGESTRPGYTMISDEEEIERVCPVIEKIKNEFDIPVSVDTYKSRVASAAITSGADLINDIWGLKYDDDMAAVISGSGLPCCIMHNRNNTDYSDFIKDLNKEMLESVNIALNAGIDRDKIIIDPGVGFGKEYIHNILCLRHLDEFCKLGYPVLLGTSRKSVIGLTLDLPKDERVEGTLVTTVIAVMNRCMFVRVHDVKQNYRTIKMTEGIYGRNSN
;
A
#
# COMPACT_ATOMS: atom_id res chain seq x y z
N MET A 1 4.77 5.68 4.16
CA MET A 1 3.64 4.87 4.67
C MET A 1 4.22 3.62 5.31
N GLY A 2 4.00 3.43 6.61
CA GLY A 2 4.47 2.26 7.37
C GLY A 2 3.43 1.14 7.34
N ILE A 3 3.88 -0.11 7.14
CA ILE A 3 3.01 -1.29 7.05
C ILE A 3 2.78 -1.86 8.45
N LEU A 4 1.51 -1.97 8.85
CA LEU A 4 1.09 -2.63 10.08
C LEU A 4 0.17 -3.82 9.76
N ASN A 5 0.73 -5.03 9.77
CA ASN A 5 -0.08 -6.25 9.59
C ASN A 5 -0.64 -6.69 10.94
N VAL A 6 -1.97 -6.83 11.01
CA VAL A 6 -2.70 -7.31 12.21
C VAL A 6 -3.23 -8.74 12.01
N THR A 7 -2.42 -9.57 11.35
CA THR A 7 -2.71 -11.00 11.17
C THR A 7 -2.26 -11.81 12.39
N PRO A 8 -2.86 -12.97 12.69
CA PRO A 8 -2.48 -13.81 13.82
C PRO A 8 -0.99 -14.14 13.91
N ASP A 9 -0.34 -14.34 12.75
CA ASP A 9 1.09 -14.65 12.65
C ASP A 9 2.00 -13.44 12.92
N SER A 10 1.46 -12.23 12.88
CA SER A 10 2.26 -11.01 13.06
C SER A 10 2.57 -10.74 14.53
N PHE A 11 1.80 -11.35 15.47
CA PHE A 11 1.90 -11.14 16.91
C PHE A 11 1.67 -12.46 17.66
N SER A 12 2.43 -13.50 17.36
CA SER A 12 2.17 -14.90 17.66
C SER A 12 2.19 -15.32 19.14
N ASP A 13 2.55 -14.45 20.10
CA ASP A 13 2.80 -14.86 21.49
C ASP A 13 1.77 -14.36 22.53
N GLY A 14 0.60 -13.82 22.12
CA GLY A 14 -0.35 -13.28 23.08
C GLY A 14 -1.79 -13.17 22.56
N GLY A 15 -2.79 -13.32 23.44
CA GLY A 15 -4.21 -13.20 23.10
C GLY A 15 -4.62 -11.83 22.55
N LYS A 16 -5.92 -11.65 22.17
CA LYS A 16 -6.45 -10.44 21.48
C LYS A 16 -5.95 -9.09 22.03
N TYR A 17 -5.79 -8.95 23.34
CA TYR A 17 -5.32 -7.70 23.98
C TYR A 17 -3.82 -7.46 23.74
N ASN A 18 -2.99 -8.49 23.83
CA ASN A 18 -1.55 -8.36 23.57
C ASN A 18 -1.25 -7.96 22.13
N ASN A 19 -2.13 -8.33 21.19
CA ASN A 19 -1.99 -7.97 19.79
C ASN A 19 -2.26 -6.48 19.53
N ILE A 20 -3.21 -5.87 20.23
CA ILE A 20 -3.50 -4.43 20.11
C ILE A 20 -2.35 -3.62 20.73
N ASP A 21 -1.89 -3.98 21.92
CA ASP A 21 -0.77 -3.27 22.57
C ASP A 21 0.52 -3.36 21.74
N ALA A 22 0.81 -4.52 21.17
CA ALA A 22 1.93 -4.69 20.25
C ALA A 22 1.78 -3.85 18.96
N ALA A 23 0.58 -3.77 18.41
CA ALA A 23 0.28 -2.92 17.25
C ALA A 23 0.48 -1.43 17.58
N LEU A 24 0.04 -0.96 18.76
CA LEU A 24 0.23 0.40 19.22
C LEU A 24 1.72 0.73 19.45
N LEU A 25 2.46 -0.19 20.09
CA LEU A 25 3.90 -0.02 20.28
C LEU A 25 4.62 0.10 18.95
N HIS A 26 4.33 -0.80 18.00
CA HIS A 26 4.93 -0.76 16.66
C HIS A 26 4.51 0.49 15.86
N THR A 27 3.27 0.94 16.01
CA THR A 27 2.80 2.21 15.44
C THR A 27 3.61 3.37 15.97
N LYS A 28 3.84 3.44 17.29
CA LYS A 28 4.66 4.48 17.92
C LYS A 28 6.10 4.45 17.38
N GLU A 29 6.73 3.28 17.28
CA GLU A 29 8.06 3.13 16.70
C GLU A 29 8.12 3.63 15.26
N MET A 30 7.13 3.27 14.43
CA MET A 30 7.06 3.75 13.04
C MET A 30 6.90 5.27 12.96
N ILE A 31 6.12 5.89 13.84
CA ILE A 31 5.97 7.36 13.92
C ILE A 31 7.30 8.02 14.29
N GLU A 32 7.98 7.52 15.33
CA GLU A 32 9.29 8.01 15.77
C GLU A 32 10.37 7.83 14.68
N ASP A 33 10.25 6.79 13.86
CA ASP A 33 11.11 6.50 12.71
C ASP A 33 10.78 7.31 11.45
N GLY A 34 9.70 8.13 11.48
CA GLY A 34 9.33 9.08 10.43
C GLY A 34 8.22 8.60 9.49
N ALA A 35 7.36 7.69 9.91
CA ALA A 35 6.14 7.37 9.15
C ALA A 35 5.19 8.57 9.16
N HIS A 36 4.57 8.85 8.00
CA HIS A 36 3.55 9.88 7.85
C HIS A 36 2.13 9.31 7.74
N ILE A 37 2.00 8.01 7.48
CA ILE A 37 0.74 7.27 7.36
C ILE A 37 1.02 5.86 7.87
N ILE A 38 0.07 5.27 8.62
CA ILE A 38 0.09 3.85 8.99
C ILE A 38 -0.92 3.11 8.13
N ASP A 39 -0.48 2.04 7.46
CA ASP A 39 -1.34 1.23 6.60
C ASP A 39 -1.61 -0.13 7.25
N ILE A 40 -2.88 -0.35 7.63
CA ILE A 40 -3.31 -1.49 8.42
C ILE A 40 -3.90 -2.57 7.51
N GLY A 41 -3.34 -3.78 7.56
CA GLY A 41 -3.86 -4.93 6.83
C GLY A 41 -4.27 -6.07 7.74
N GLY A 42 -5.53 -6.52 7.64
CA GLY A 42 -6.11 -7.61 8.43
C GLY A 42 -5.99 -8.98 7.76
N GLU A 43 -5.80 -9.00 6.44
CA GLU A 43 -5.63 -10.19 5.62
C GLU A 43 -4.24 -10.20 4.97
N SER A 44 -3.62 -11.39 4.88
CA SER A 44 -2.38 -11.52 4.11
C SER A 44 -2.71 -11.53 2.63
N THR A 45 -2.12 -10.63 1.87
CA THR A 45 -2.29 -10.55 0.40
C THR A 45 -1.14 -11.22 -0.38
N ARG A 46 -0.34 -12.07 0.30
CA ARG A 46 0.79 -12.80 -0.31
C ARG A 46 0.28 -13.94 -1.19
N PRO A 47 1.00 -14.32 -2.28
CA PRO A 47 0.64 -15.49 -3.06
C PRO A 47 0.45 -16.72 -2.19
N GLY A 48 -0.69 -17.42 -2.36
CA GLY A 48 -1.04 -18.62 -1.58
C GLY A 48 -1.68 -18.34 -0.21
N TYR A 49 -2.09 -17.10 0.08
CA TYR A 49 -2.83 -16.79 1.30
C TYR A 49 -4.22 -17.46 1.33
N THR A 50 -4.73 -17.66 2.52
CA THR A 50 -6.13 -18.10 2.73
C THR A 50 -6.98 -16.84 2.94
N MET A 51 -8.00 -16.69 2.09
CA MET A 51 -8.99 -15.63 2.23
C MET A 51 -9.76 -15.82 3.53
N ILE A 52 -9.96 -14.74 4.28
CA ILE A 52 -10.78 -14.72 5.50
C ILE A 52 -12.12 -14.07 5.24
N SER A 53 -13.10 -14.25 6.13
CA SER A 53 -14.39 -13.58 6.01
C SER A 53 -14.25 -12.07 6.28
N ASP A 54 -15.24 -11.29 5.81
CA ASP A 54 -15.31 -9.86 6.08
C ASP A 54 -15.39 -9.59 7.58
N GLU A 55 -16.19 -10.40 8.31
CA GLU A 55 -16.35 -10.29 9.75
C GLU A 55 -15.03 -10.49 10.49
N GLU A 56 -14.26 -11.49 10.10
CA GLU A 56 -12.94 -11.75 10.68
C GLU A 56 -11.95 -10.61 10.41
N GLU A 57 -11.95 -10.07 9.20
CA GLU A 57 -11.08 -8.94 8.84
C GLU A 57 -11.48 -7.67 9.61
N ILE A 58 -12.78 -7.37 9.71
CA ILE A 58 -13.33 -6.27 10.52
C ILE A 58 -12.90 -6.39 12.00
N GLU A 59 -13.04 -7.59 12.58
CA GLU A 59 -12.62 -7.85 13.97
C GLU A 59 -11.13 -7.64 14.21
N ARG A 60 -10.30 -7.78 13.18
CA ARG A 60 -8.86 -7.55 13.27
C ARG A 60 -8.50 -6.08 13.12
N VAL A 61 -9.06 -5.37 12.12
CA VAL A 61 -8.60 -4.02 11.75
C VAL A 61 -9.28 -2.91 12.54
N CYS A 62 -10.61 -2.98 12.76
CA CYS A 62 -11.37 -1.88 13.35
C CYS A 62 -10.92 -1.51 14.76
N PRO A 63 -10.71 -2.46 15.70
CA PRO A 63 -10.25 -2.11 17.05
C PRO A 63 -8.87 -1.46 17.07
N VAL A 64 -7.98 -1.84 16.12
CA VAL A 64 -6.64 -1.27 16.00
C VAL A 64 -6.72 0.15 15.44
N ILE A 65 -7.55 0.37 14.40
CA ILE A 65 -7.79 1.72 13.84
C ILE A 65 -8.28 2.66 14.95
N GLU A 66 -9.34 2.29 15.68
CA GLU A 66 -9.91 3.11 16.77
C GLU A 66 -8.85 3.47 17.82
N LYS A 67 -8.03 2.52 18.22
CA LYS A 67 -6.97 2.73 19.21
C LYS A 67 -5.89 3.66 18.70
N ILE A 68 -5.41 3.47 17.47
CA ILE A 68 -4.39 4.34 16.87
C ILE A 68 -4.95 5.77 16.75
N LYS A 69 -6.17 5.94 16.27
CA LYS A 69 -6.81 7.27 16.15
C LYS A 69 -7.02 7.99 17.47
N ASN A 70 -7.21 7.23 18.56
CA ASN A 70 -7.35 7.81 19.91
C ASN A 70 -6.02 8.20 20.55
N GLU A 71 -4.91 7.53 20.19
CA GLU A 71 -3.61 7.70 20.84
C GLU A 71 -2.62 8.54 20.05
N PHE A 72 -2.75 8.57 18.70
CA PHE A 72 -1.78 9.22 17.83
C PHE A 72 -2.46 10.16 16.82
N ASP A 73 -1.83 11.30 16.58
CA ASP A 73 -2.21 12.21 15.50
C ASP A 73 -1.48 11.82 14.21
N ILE A 74 -1.94 10.73 13.59
CA ILE A 74 -1.40 10.21 12.34
C ILE A 74 -2.52 9.71 11.43
N PRO A 75 -2.47 9.96 10.12
CA PRO A 75 -3.39 9.35 9.16
C PRO A 75 -3.26 7.82 9.14
N VAL A 76 -4.42 7.15 9.08
CA VAL A 76 -4.55 5.70 9.02
C VAL A 76 -5.14 5.29 7.68
N SER A 77 -4.45 4.42 6.98
CA SER A 77 -4.90 3.71 5.78
C SER A 77 -5.34 2.30 6.14
N VAL A 78 -6.37 1.77 5.47
CA VAL A 78 -6.74 0.36 5.57
C VAL A 78 -6.48 -0.34 4.24
N ASP A 79 -5.69 -1.43 4.28
CA ASP A 79 -5.37 -2.30 3.13
C ASP A 79 -6.45 -3.39 3.04
N THR A 80 -7.46 -3.13 2.20
CA THR A 80 -8.57 -4.06 1.96
C THR A 80 -9.19 -3.84 0.57
N TYR A 81 -9.68 -4.93 -0.01
CA TYR A 81 -10.39 -4.93 -1.29
C TYR A 81 -11.89 -5.31 -1.13
N LYS A 82 -12.37 -5.37 0.13
CA LYS A 82 -13.74 -5.74 0.49
C LYS A 82 -14.50 -4.49 0.96
N SER A 83 -15.60 -4.15 0.29
CA SER A 83 -16.38 -2.93 0.54
C SER A 83 -16.95 -2.87 1.96
N ARG A 84 -17.37 -4.02 2.53
CA ARG A 84 -17.87 -4.11 3.91
C ARG A 84 -16.78 -3.81 4.94
N VAL A 85 -15.56 -4.32 4.72
CA VAL A 85 -14.41 -4.03 5.57
C VAL A 85 -14.03 -2.55 5.47
N ALA A 86 -13.97 -2.00 4.26
CA ALA A 86 -13.71 -0.58 4.03
C ALA A 86 -14.74 0.31 4.75
N SER A 87 -16.04 -0.01 4.66
CA SER A 87 -17.11 0.73 5.33
C SER A 87 -16.96 0.70 6.86
N ALA A 88 -16.63 -0.45 7.44
CA ALA A 88 -16.39 -0.58 8.87
C ALA A 88 -15.12 0.19 9.32
N ALA A 89 -14.04 0.10 8.54
CA ALA A 89 -12.80 0.82 8.80
C ALA A 89 -12.98 2.35 8.75
N ILE A 90 -13.77 2.86 7.79
CA ILE A 90 -14.15 4.28 7.71
C ILE A 90 -14.88 4.71 8.98
N THR A 91 -15.83 3.90 9.44
CA THR A 91 -16.59 4.16 10.68
C THR A 91 -15.67 4.17 11.90
N SER A 92 -14.64 3.33 11.92
CA SER A 92 -13.62 3.28 12.99
C SER A 92 -12.57 4.39 12.89
N GLY A 93 -12.61 5.24 11.85
CA GLY A 93 -11.76 6.43 11.72
C GLY A 93 -10.60 6.30 10.72
N ALA A 94 -10.64 5.35 9.79
CA ALA A 94 -9.67 5.32 8.69
C ALA A 94 -9.76 6.58 7.83
N ASP A 95 -8.60 7.07 7.37
CA ASP A 95 -8.46 8.30 6.57
C ASP A 95 -8.19 8.01 5.07
N LEU A 96 -7.87 6.77 4.71
CA LEU A 96 -7.55 6.35 3.34
C LEU A 96 -7.91 4.87 3.14
N ILE A 97 -8.44 4.54 1.96
CA ILE A 97 -8.66 3.15 1.55
C ILE A 97 -7.57 2.76 0.53
N ASN A 98 -6.84 1.67 0.83
CA ASN A 98 -5.81 1.11 -0.05
C ASN A 98 -6.33 -0.20 -0.64
N ASP A 99 -6.83 -0.15 -1.89
CA ASP A 99 -7.42 -1.30 -2.58
C ASP A 99 -6.45 -1.91 -3.58
N ILE A 100 -5.96 -3.10 -3.25
CA ILE A 100 -5.00 -3.86 -4.07
C ILE A 100 -5.60 -4.46 -5.36
N TRP A 101 -6.90 -4.37 -5.56
CA TRP A 101 -7.60 -4.82 -6.78
C TRP A 101 -8.09 -3.68 -7.66
N GLY A 102 -7.85 -2.42 -7.26
CA GLY A 102 -8.15 -1.26 -8.08
C GLY A 102 -9.62 -1.13 -8.44
N LEU A 103 -10.50 -1.36 -7.48
CA LEU A 103 -11.97 -1.29 -7.59
C LEU A 103 -12.60 -2.34 -8.54
N LYS A 104 -11.86 -3.44 -8.84
CA LYS A 104 -12.30 -4.47 -9.79
C LYS A 104 -12.71 -5.78 -9.11
N TYR A 105 -12.55 -5.92 -7.80
CA TYR A 105 -12.90 -7.14 -7.07
C TYR A 105 -14.31 -7.10 -6.49
N ASP A 106 -14.66 -5.99 -5.86
CA ASP A 106 -15.95 -5.77 -5.18
C ASP A 106 -16.66 -4.57 -5.83
N ASP A 107 -17.78 -4.80 -6.46
CA ASP A 107 -18.53 -3.80 -7.24
C ASP A 107 -19.03 -2.62 -6.38
N ASP A 108 -19.20 -2.83 -5.06
CA ASP A 108 -19.65 -1.81 -4.12
C ASP A 108 -18.51 -0.92 -3.59
N MET A 109 -17.23 -1.32 -3.77
CA MET A 109 -16.08 -0.61 -3.21
C MET A 109 -16.02 0.86 -3.65
N ALA A 110 -16.19 1.11 -4.94
CA ALA A 110 -16.14 2.48 -5.49
C ALA A 110 -17.24 3.37 -4.90
N ALA A 111 -18.45 2.83 -4.68
CA ALA A 111 -19.57 3.56 -4.08
C ALA A 111 -19.30 3.87 -2.58
N VAL A 112 -18.74 2.93 -1.84
CA VAL A 112 -18.36 3.11 -0.41
C VAL A 112 -17.33 4.22 -0.28
N ILE A 113 -16.27 4.21 -1.10
CA ILE A 113 -15.22 5.23 -1.08
C ILE A 113 -15.80 6.60 -1.46
N SER A 114 -16.56 6.69 -2.55
CA SER A 114 -17.20 7.93 -2.99
C SER A 114 -18.12 8.51 -1.91
N GLY A 115 -18.96 7.67 -1.30
CA GLY A 115 -19.87 8.07 -0.23
C GLY A 115 -19.17 8.60 1.04
N SER A 116 -17.96 8.11 1.32
CA SER A 116 -17.16 8.57 2.47
C SER A 116 -16.47 9.91 2.22
N GLY A 117 -16.20 10.25 0.97
CA GLY A 117 -15.39 11.39 0.59
C GLY A 117 -13.90 11.29 0.92
N LEU A 118 -13.40 10.10 1.31
CA LEU A 118 -11.99 9.86 1.61
C LEU A 118 -11.15 9.66 0.34
N PRO A 119 -9.83 9.87 0.40
CA PRO A 119 -8.92 9.46 -0.65
C PRO A 119 -8.80 7.92 -0.72
N CYS A 120 -8.40 7.43 -1.89
CA CYS A 120 -8.10 6.02 -2.10
C CYS A 120 -6.79 5.83 -2.86
N CYS A 121 -6.09 4.75 -2.54
CA CYS A 121 -5.03 4.21 -3.36
C CYS A 121 -5.59 2.98 -4.10
N ILE A 122 -5.57 3.02 -5.42
CA ILE A 122 -6.02 1.94 -6.29
C ILE A 122 -4.82 1.32 -6.99
N MET A 123 -4.68 -0.01 -6.86
CA MET A 123 -3.50 -0.72 -7.37
C MET A 123 -3.84 -1.52 -8.62
N HIS A 124 -2.91 -1.53 -9.58
CA HIS A 124 -2.98 -2.43 -10.72
C HIS A 124 -2.73 -3.88 -10.27
N ASN A 125 -3.75 -4.73 -10.46
CA ASN A 125 -3.70 -6.16 -10.21
C ASN A 125 -4.48 -6.92 -11.28
N ARG A 126 -4.11 -8.20 -11.50
CA ARG A 126 -4.81 -9.12 -12.41
C ARG A 126 -4.53 -10.59 -12.04
N ASN A 127 -5.39 -11.49 -12.52
CA ASN A 127 -5.31 -12.92 -12.19
C ASN A 127 -4.30 -13.70 -13.03
N ASN A 128 -3.73 -13.10 -14.08
CA ASN A 128 -2.75 -13.74 -14.96
C ASN A 128 -1.54 -12.82 -15.20
N THR A 129 -0.56 -13.31 -15.94
CA THR A 129 0.67 -12.57 -16.30
C THR A 129 0.82 -12.38 -17.81
N ASP A 130 -0.27 -12.53 -18.57
CA ASP A 130 -0.28 -12.48 -20.03
C ASP A 130 -0.41 -11.03 -20.52
N TYR A 131 0.71 -10.39 -20.80
CA TYR A 131 0.78 -9.04 -21.36
C TYR A 131 1.18 -9.10 -22.84
N SER A 132 0.53 -8.31 -23.68
CA SER A 132 0.93 -8.13 -25.08
C SER A 132 2.04 -7.07 -25.22
N ASP A 133 1.92 -5.97 -24.50
CA ASP A 133 2.90 -4.91 -24.29
C ASP A 133 2.76 -4.46 -22.85
N PHE A 134 3.66 -4.91 -21.99
CA PHE A 134 3.51 -4.77 -20.56
C PHE A 134 3.24 -3.33 -20.10
N ILE A 135 4.00 -2.36 -20.60
CA ILE A 135 3.86 -0.96 -20.13
C ILE A 135 2.57 -0.34 -20.63
N LYS A 136 2.18 -0.62 -21.88
CA LYS A 136 0.90 -0.12 -22.41
C LYS A 136 -0.30 -0.74 -21.71
N ASP A 137 -0.25 -2.07 -21.50
CA ASP A 137 -1.32 -2.81 -20.83
C ASP A 137 -1.47 -2.35 -19.38
N LEU A 138 -0.35 -2.22 -18.62
CA LEU A 138 -0.30 -1.68 -17.28
C LEU A 138 -0.98 -0.30 -17.18
N ASN A 139 -0.56 0.63 -18.03
CA ASN A 139 -1.09 2.00 -18.03
C ASN A 139 -2.56 2.05 -18.43
N LYS A 140 -2.96 1.26 -19.44
CA LYS A 140 -4.36 1.16 -19.89
C LYS A 140 -5.25 0.63 -18.76
N GLU A 141 -4.87 -0.50 -18.16
CA GLU A 141 -5.67 -1.16 -17.10
C GLU A 141 -5.73 -0.31 -15.83
N MET A 142 -4.67 0.47 -15.53
CA MET A 142 -4.71 1.45 -14.45
C MET A 142 -5.71 2.57 -14.73
N LEU A 143 -5.76 3.08 -15.95
CA LEU A 143 -6.74 4.11 -16.35
C LEU A 143 -8.18 3.56 -16.34
N GLU A 144 -8.39 2.28 -16.57
CA GLU A 144 -9.71 1.64 -16.39
C GLU A 144 -10.15 1.75 -14.92
N SER A 145 -9.28 1.42 -13.96
CA SER A 145 -9.56 1.57 -12.53
C SER A 145 -9.81 3.02 -12.13
N VAL A 146 -9.02 3.95 -12.67
CA VAL A 146 -9.24 5.38 -12.49
C VAL A 146 -10.62 5.81 -13.01
N ASN A 147 -11.04 5.31 -14.18
CA ASN A 147 -12.35 5.62 -14.73
C ASN A 147 -13.49 5.05 -13.87
N ILE A 148 -13.33 3.86 -13.26
CA ILE A 148 -14.28 3.33 -12.28
C ILE A 148 -14.42 4.31 -11.11
N ALA A 149 -13.31 4.77 -10.54
CA ALA A 149 -13.31 5.73 -9.44
C ALA A 149 -14.02 7.04 -9.80
N LEU A 150 -13.67 7.64 -10.95
CA LEU A 150 -14.26 8.91 -11.41
C LEU A 150 -15.77 8.77 -11.70
N ASN A 151 -16.18 7.67 -12.34
CA ASN A 151 -17.59 7.40 -12.65
C ASN A 151 -18.44 7.18 -11.38
N ALA A 152 -17.83 6.66 -10.31
CA ALA A 152 -18.48 6.54 -9.00
C ALA A 152 -18.57 7.88 -8.25
N GLY A 153 -17.91 8.95 -8.73
CA GLY A 153 -17.91 10.27 -8.12
C GLY A 153 -16.76 10.52 -7.14
N ILE A 154 -15.70 9.71 -7.17
CA ILE A 154 -14.50 10.00 -6.40
C ILE A 154 -13.75 11.15 -7.09
N ASP A 155 -13.43 12.21 -6.33
CA ASP A 155 -12.70 13.36 -6.85
C ASP A 155 -11.30 12.96 -7.35
N ARG A 156 -10.89 13.54 -8.47
CA ARG A 156 -9.59 13.25 -9.11
C ARG A 156 -8.38 13.42 -8.18
N ASP A 157 -8.41 14.44 -7.34
CA ASP A 157 -7.33 14.78 -6.40
C ASP A 157 -7.27 13.85 -5.17
N LYS A 158 -8.26 12.99 -5.00
CA LYS A 158 -8.33 11.94 -3.97
C LYS A 158 -7.87 10.56 -4.47
N ILE A 159 -7.52 10.43 -5.75
CA ILE A 159 -7.07 9.16 -6.33
C ILE A 159 -5.56 9.07 -6.32
N ILE A 160 -5.03 8.05 -5.66
CA ILE A 160 -3.62 7.64 -5.68
C ILE A 160 -3.55 6.34 -6.48
N ILE A 161 -2.53 6.17 -7.31
CA ILE A 161 -2.34 4.96 -8.13
C ILE A 161 -1.08 4.20 -7.72
N ASP A 162 -1.14 2.85 -7.73
CA ASP A 162 0.01 1.97 -7.48
C ASP A 162 0.19 1.01 -8.66
N PRO A 163 1.39 0.90 -9.25
CA PRO A 163 1.65 -0.01 -10.37
C PRO A 163 1.58 -1.49 -10.00
N GLY A 164 1.46 -1.85 -8.72
CA GLY A 164 1.24 -3.21 -8.25
C GLY A 164 2.44 -4.13 -8.46
N VAL A 165 3.66 -3.70 -8.12
CA VAL A 165 4.84 -4.57 -8.14
C VAL A 165 4.59 -5.82 -7.29
N GLY A 166 4.79 -7.01 -7.88
CA GLY A 166 4.57 -8.30 -7.22
C GLY A 166 3.15 -8.87 -7.33
N PHE A 167 2.24 -8.21 -8.05
CA PHE A 167 0.86 -8.65 -8.26
C PHE A 167 0.56 -8.83 -9.75
N GLY A 168 0.05 -10.00 -10.16
CA GLY A 168 -0.23 -10.31 -11.55
C GLY A 168 0.96 -10.10 -12.50
N LYS A 169 2.18 -10.28 -12.03
CA LYS A 169 3.42 -9.96 -12.73
C LYS A 169 4.49 -11.01 -12.51
N GLU A 170 5.12 -11.45 -13.58
CA GLU A 170 6.36 -12.24 -13.51
C GLU A 170 7.54 -11.36 -13.08
N TYR A 171 8.68 -12.01 -12.79
CA TYR A 171 9.91 -11.30 -12.41
C TYR A 171 10.28 -10.19 -13.39
N ILE A 172 10.28 -10.50 -14.70
CA ILE A 172 10.65 -9.51 -15.73
C ILE A 172 9.69 -8.32 -15.78
N HIS A 173 8.39 -8.55 -15.59
CA HIS A 173 7.39 -7.49 -15.55
C HIS A 173 7.59 -6.56 -14.34
N ASN A 174 7.99 -7.10 -13.19
CA ASN A 174 8.33 -6.29 -12.01
C ASN A 174 9.57 -5.42 -12.24
N ILE A 175 10.60 -5.95 -12.91
CA ILE A 175 11.79 -5.18 -13.31
C ILE A 175 11.43 -4.08 -14.31
N LEU A 176 10.61 -4.39 -15.34
CA LEU A 176 10.15 -3.40 -16.32
C LEU A 176 9.31 -2.30 -15.67
N CYS A 177 8.44 -2.66 -14.71
CA CYS A 177 7.65 -1.70 -13.94
C CYS A 177 8.54 -0.67 -13.22
N LEU A 178 9.61 -1.12 -12.57
CA LEU A 178 10.55 -0.24 -11.89
C LEU A 178 11.40 0.57 -12.87
N ARG A 179 11.82 -0.03 -13.98
CA ARG A 179 12.63 0.63 -15.02
C ARG A 179 11.88 1.76 -15.72
N HIS A 180 10.59 1.58 -15.97
CA HIS A 180 9.71 2.51 -16.68
C HIS A 180 8.69 3.20 -15.75
N LEU A 181 9.04 3.36 -14.48
CA LEU A 181 8.17 4.00 -13.49
C LEU A 181 7.81 5.45 -13.87
N ASP A 182 8.71 6.13 -14.61
CA ASP A 182 8.46 7.46 -15.14
C ASP A 182 7.27 7.51 -16.11
N GLU A 183 7.06 6.46 -16.91
CA GLU A 183 5.91 6.38 -17.83
C GLU A 183 4.59 6.21 -17.05
N PHE A 184 4.59 5.42 -15.97
CA PHE A 184 3.45 5.28 -15.09
C PHE A 184 3.15 6.61 -14.36
N CYS A 185 4.15 7.33 -13.89
CA CYS A 185 4.00 8.63 -13.24
C CYS A 185 3.41 9.71 -14.20
N LYS A 186 3.61 9.58 -15.52
CA LYS A 186 3.03 10.49 -16.54
C LYS A 186 1.50 10.37 -16.67
N LEU A 187 0.85 9.36 -16.04
CA LEU A 187 -0.61 9.28 -15.96
C LEU A 187 -1.23 10.45 -15.20
N GLY A 188 -0.42 11.22 -14.42
CA GLY A 188 -0.81 12.48 -13.81
C GLY A 188 -1.65 12.33 -12.54
N TYR A 189 -1.45 11.25 -11.81
CA TYR A 189 -1.98 11.00 -10.47
C TYR A 189 -0.82 10.85 -9.47
N PRO A 190 -1.03 11.13 -8.17
CA PRO A 190 -0.09 10.75 -7.13
C PRO A 190 0.20 9.25 -7.21
N VAL A 191 1.49 8.86 -7.14
CA VAL A 191 1.91 7.46 -7.22
C VAL A 191 2.39 6.97 -5.87
N LEU A 192 1.88 5.81 -5.44
CA LEU A 192 2.42 5.01 -4.36
C LEU A 192 3.24 3.86 -4.95
N LEU A 193 4.45 3.63 -4.42
CA LEU A 193 5.26 2.47 -4.76
C LEU A 193 5.44 1.55 -3.56
N GLY A 194 4.91 0.31 -3.67
CA GLY A 194 5.01 -0.74 -2.66
C GLY A 194 5.92 -1.88 -3.11
N THR A 195 7.22 -1.83 -2.79
CA THR A 195 8.21 -2.86 -3.18
C THR A 195 8.87 -3.55 -2.00
N SER A 196 8.60 -3.07 -0.78
CA SER A 196 9.30 -3.47 0.43
C SER A 196 9.30 -4.99 0.65
N ARG A 197 10.50 -5.56 0.69
CA ARG A 197 10.79 -6.99 0.91
C ARG A 197 10.13 -7.95 -0.10
N LYS A 198 9.65 -7.43 -1.26
CA LYS A 198 8.97 -8.25 -2.29
C LYS A 198 9.90 -9.22 -3.01
N SER A 199 9.30 -10.22 -3.67
CA SER A 199 10.01 -11.31 -4.34
C SER A 199 10.94 -10.83 -5.45
N VAL A 200 10.63 -9.73 -6.14
CA VAL A 200 11.51 -9.16 -7.15
C VAL A 200 12.90 -8.83 -6.60
N ILE A 201 12.98 -8.35 -5.35
CA ILE A 201 14.26 -8.08 -4.67
C ILE A 201 14.97 -9.40 -4.32
N GLY A 202 14.21 -10.35 -3.73
CA GLY A 202 14.77 -11.65 -3.36
C GLY A 202 15.29 -12.44 -4.55
N LEU A 203 14.59 -12.42 -5.69
CA LEU A 203 15.02 -13.09 -6.93
C LEU A 203 16.23 -12.40 -7.59
N THR A 204 16.35 -11.08 -7.42
CA THR A 204 17.49 -10.33 -7.97
C THR A 204 18.78 -10.55 -7.16
N LEU A 205 18.65 -10.62 -5.83
CA LEU A 205 19.80 -10.64 -4.92
C LEU A 205 20.08 -12.04 -4.36
N ASP A 206 19.21 -13.02 -4.64
CA ASP A 206 19.23 -14.37 -4.05
C ASP A 206 19.19 -14.32 -2.50
N LEU A 207 18.25 -13.52 -1.94
CA LEU A 207 18.14 -13.26 -0.51
C LEU A 207 16.79 -13.69 0.07
N PRO A 208 16.77 -14.20 1.33
CA PRO A 208 15.56 -14.44 2.08
C PRO A 208 14.84 -13.11 2.40
N LYS A 209 13.57 -13.18 2.85
CA LYS A 209 12.69 -12.01 2.97
C LYS A 209 13.18 -10.94 3.95
N ASP A 210 13.79 -11.35 5.03
CA ASP A 210 14.29 -10.52 6.12
C ASP A 210 15.61 -9.79 5.78
N GLU A 211 16.30 -10.23 4.73
CA GLU A 211 17.56 -9.65 4.25
C GLU A 211 17.40 -8.77 3.00
N ARG A 212 16.20 -8.21 2.74
CA ARG A 212 15.90 -7.45 1.50
C ARG A 212 15.84 -5.93 1.71
N VAL A 213 16.33 -5.42 2.81
CA VAL A 213 16.24 -3.99 3.12
C VAL A 213 17.01 -3.15 2.10
N GLU A 214 18.25 -3.51 1.74
CA GLU A 214 19.08 -2.76 0.80
C GLU A 214 18.42 -2.68 -0.59
N GLY A 215 17.86 -3.79 -1.08
CA GLY A 215 17.10 -3.80 -2.33
C GLY A 215 15.85 -2.93 -2.26
N THR A 216 15.18 -2.89 -1.11
CA THR A 216 14.05 -1.97 -0.88
C THR A 216 14.51 -0.51 -0.96
N LEU A 217 15.66 -0.17 -0.35
CA LEU A 217 16.20 1.20 -0.38
C LEU A 217 16.53 1.66 -1.80
N VAL A 218 17.07 0.77 -2.65
CA VAL A 218 17.30 1.06 -4.08
C VAL A 218 15.98 1.43 -4.78
N THR A 219 14.92 0.66 -4.55
CA THR A 219 13.62 0.97 -5.16
C THR A 219 13.00 2.25 -4.59
N THR A 220 13.28 2.59 -3.34
CA THR A 220 12.89 3.86 -2.73
C THR A 220 13.60 5.05 -3.38
N VAL A 221 14.89 4.93 -3.69
CA VAL A 221 15.63 5.95 -4.47
C VAL A 221 14.96 6.14 -5.83
N ILE A 222 14.63 5.05 -6.54
CA ILE A 222 13.94 5.11 -7.84
C ILE A 222 12.58 5.82 -7.70
N ALA A 223 11.81 5.53 -6.65
CA ALA A 223 10.53 6.21 -6.39
C ALA A 223 10.71 7.73 -6.22
N VAL A 224 11.67 8.15 -5.40
CA VAL A 224 11.95 9.58 -5.18
C VAL A 224 12.41 10.26 -6.48
N MET A 225 13.28 9.63 -7.26
CA MET A 225 13.75 10.14 -8.55
C MET A 225 12.58 10.35 -9.53
N ASN A 226 11.61 9.44 -9.54
CA ASN A 226 10.40 9.50 -10.38
C ASN A 226 9.26 10.32 -9.76
N ARG A 227 9.48 10.99 -8.63
CA ARG A 227 8.48 11.83 -7.94
C ARG A 227 7.24 11.06 -7.47
N CYS A 228 7.39 9.79 -7.13
CA CYS A 228 6.34 9.10 -6.41
C CYS A 228 6.05 9.84 -5.10
N MET A 229 4.77 10.03 -4.78
CA MET A 229 4.36 10.76 -3.59
C MET A 229 4.49 9.90 -2.33
N PHE A 230 4.34 8.59 -2.47
CA PHE A 230 4.36 7.66 -1.35
C PHE A 230 5.26 6.46 -1.65
N VAL A 231 5.92 5.95 -0.60
CA VAL A 231 6.50 4.61 -0.56
C VAL A 231 5.88 3.84 0.61
N ARG A 232 5.47 2.59 0.37
CA ARG A 232 4.86 1.70 1.37
C ARG A 232 5.87 0.66 1.80
N VAL A 233 6.29 0.71 3.07
CA VAL A 233 7.49 0.00 3.56
C VAL A 233 7.32 -0.62 4.94
N HIS A 234 8.07 -1.70 5.21
CA HIS A 234 8.22 -2.29 6.55
C HIS A 234 9.28 -1.55 7.36
N ASP A 235 10.43 -1.22 6.74
CA ASP A 235 11.61 -0.66 7.39
C ASP A 235 11.58 0.88 7.31
N VAL A 236 10.71 1.51 8.13
CA VAL A 236 10.40 2.94 8.05
C VAL A 236 11.66 3.80 8.18
N LYS A 237 12.45 3.58 9.23
CA LYS A 237 13.65 4.38 9.53
C LYS A 237 14.65 4.44 8.38
N GLN A 238 14.97 3.30 7.82
CA GLN A 238 15.94 3.18 6.73
C GLN A 238 15.41 3.87 5.47
N ASN A 239 14.14 3.67 5.16
CA ASN A 239 13.50 4.29 4.01
C ASN A 239 13.34 5.81 4.17
N TYR A 240 12.95 6.29 5.35
CA TYR A 240 12.88 7.73 5.64
C TYR A 240 14.22 8.42 5.41
N ARG A 241 15.32 7.84 5.96
CA ARG A 241 16.68 8.38 5.75
C ARG A 241 17.09 8.35 4.27
N THR A 242 16.72 7.29 3.54
CA THR A 242 16.98 7.17 2.10
C THR A 242 16.23 8.25 1.32
N ILE A 243 14.95 8.49 1.63
CA ILE A 243 14.18 9.58 1.02
C ILE A 243 14.86 10.92 1.26
N LYS A 244 15.15 11.26 2.52
CA LYS A 244 15.79 12.54 2.89
C LYS A 244 17.13 12.74 2.21
N MET A 245 17.97 11.69 2.13
CA MET A 245 19.27 11.79 1.44
C MET A 245 19.09 11.99 -0.06
N THR A 246 18.14 11.28 -0.68
CA THR A 246 17.86 11.39 -2.13
C THR A 246 17.29 12.78 -2.45
N GLU A 247 16.34 13.28 -1.66
CA GLU A 247 15.80 14.65 -1.78
C GLU A 247 16.91 15.71 -1.67
N GLY A 248 17.82 15.55 -0.70
CA GLY A 248 18.96 16.46 -0.52
C GLY A 248 19.89 16.50 -1.74
N ILE A 249 20.17 15.33 -2.37
CA ILE A 249 21.00 15.25 -3.58
C ILE A 249 20.32 15.97 -4.75
N TYR A 250 19.01 15.80 -4.91
CA TYR A 250 18.25 16.36 -6.03
C TYR A 250 17.71 17.77 -5.77
N GLY A 251 18.05 18.40 -4.65
CA GLY A 251 17.59 19.75 -4.29
C GLY A 251 16.08 19.83 -4.02
N ARG A 252 15.47 18.74 -3.56
CA ARG A 252 14.04 18.63 -3.29
C ARG A 252 13.78 18.65 -1.78
N ASN A 253 14.19 19.72 -1.10
CA ASN A 253 13.79 19.88 0.30
C ASN A 253 12.28 20.17 0.34
N SER A 254 11.52 19.24 0.92
CA SER A 254 10.13 19.52 1.34
C SER A 254 10.20 20.64 2.37
N ASN A 255 9.75 21.84 1.97
CA ASN A 255 9.45 22.92 2.90
C ASN A 255 8.17 22.57 3.64
#